data_3a2087782e4c951afdff93ff65f17f23
#
_entry.id   3a2087782e4c951afdff93ff65f17f23
#
_cell.length_a   1.000
_cell.length_b   1.000
_cell.length_c   1.000
_cell.angle_alpha   90.00
_cell.angle_beta   90.00
_cell.angle_gamma   90.00
#
_symmetry.space_group_name_H-M   'P 1'
#
loop_
_entity.id
_entity.type
_entity.pdbx_description
1 polymer ?
#
loop_
_entity_poly.entity_id
_entity_poly.type
_entity_poly.pdbx_seq_one_letter_code
_entity_poly.pdbx_strand_id
1 'polypeptide(L)'
;GSGKTTLIESFLKEIQSDVVVAQINPPQVSAIDFLQAILVQFGFSPFKMKKGEIIATLNNFLIEQYAAGRKVLLIVDEAQNLSQRVLEEIRMLSGVETTKEKVLRIILAGQPELNVKLDAPELVQLTQRVRLRFHLTALSRAETRGYIEHRLEVAGAADRQIFTEDTFPLIFRFTGGVPRLVNTLCDTA
;
A
#
# COMPACT_ATOMS: atom_id res chain seq x y z
N GLY A 1 -3.36 -1.71 -13.71
CA GLY A 1 -3.34 -1.81 -12.25
C GLY A 1 -4.33 -2.86 -11.73
N SER A 2 -3.88 -3.66 -10.79
CA SER A 2 -4.65 -4.76 -10.18
C SER A 2 -5.60 -4.32 -9.05
N GLY A 3 -5.83 -3.01 -8.86
CA GLY A 3 -6.69 -2.50 -7.77
C GLY A 3 -5.99 -2.29 -6.42
N LYS A 4 -4.66 -2.32 -6.36
CA LYS A 4 -3.89 -2.10 -5.11
C LYS A 4 -4.27 -0.81 -4.38
N THR A 5 -4.28 0.31 -5.10
CA THR A 5 -4.62 1.63 -4.52
C THR A 5 -6.04 1.64 -3.98
N THR A 6 -7.00 1.10 -4.73
CA THR A 6 -8.40 0.98 -4.28
C THR A 6 -8.53 0.12 -3.03
N LEU A 7 -7.78 -0.98 -2.94
CA LEU A 7 -7.75 -1.82 -1.75
C LEU A 7 -7.17 -1.08 -0.54
N ILE A 8 -6.07 -0.33 -0.72
CA ILE A 8 -5.48 0.50 0.33
C ILE A 8 -6.48 1.56 0.80
N GLU A 9 -7.14 2.26 -0.12
CA GLU A 9 -8.16 3.26 0.21
C GLU A 9 -9.35 2.67 0.96
N SER A 10 -9.84 1.49 0.55
CA SER A 10 -10.91 0.78 1.24
C SER A 10 -10.48 0.37 2.65
N PHE A 11 -9.28 -0.21 2.78
CA PHE A 11 -8.71 -0.57 4.07
C PHE A 11 -8.56 0.63 5.01
N LEU A 12 -8.12 1.79 4.48
CA LEU A 12 -7.98 3.02 5.28
C LEU A 12 -9.33 3.55 5.79
N LYS A 13 -10.43 3.34 5.07
CA LYS A 13 -11.77 3.72 5.53
C LYS A 13 -12.28 2.86 6.69
N GLU A 14 -11.80 1.62 6.79
CA GLU A 14 -12.18 0.67 7.84
C GLU A 14 -11.27 0.73 9.06
N ILE A 15 -10.15 1.46 8.98
CA ILE A 15 -9.20 1.61 10.09
C ILE A 15 -9.85 2.40 11.23
N GLN A 16 -9.69 1.88 12.43
CA GLN A 16 -10.15 2.51 13.67
C GLN A 16 -9.41 3.83 13.94
N SER A 17 -10.06 4.74 14.64
CA SER A 17 -9.53 6.08 14.97
C SER A 17 -8.27 6.08 15.86
N ASP A 18 -7.92 4.95 16.46
CA ASP A 18 -6.73 4.77 17.29
C ASP A 18 -5.45 4.45 16.48
N VAL A 19 -5.55 4.43 15.14
CA VAL A 19 -4.42 4.16 14.26
C VAL A 19 -3.93 5.44 13.61
N VAL A 20 -2.67 5.78 13.85
CA VAL A 20 -1.98 6.88 13.15
C VAL A 20 -1.37 6.34 11.87
N VAL A 21 -1.77 6.88 10.72
CA VAL A 21 -1.36 6.37 9.41
C VAL A 21 -0.44 7.37 8.73
N ALA A 22 0.69 6.88 8.23
CA ALA A 22 1.51 7.55 7.23
C ALA A 22 1.41 6.79 5.91
N GLN A 23 1.06 7.47 4.83
CA GLN A 23 1.05 6.90 3.48
C GLN A 23 2.01 7.67 2.60
N ILE A 24 2.95 6.96 2.00
CA ILE A 24 3.95 7.53 1.10
C ILE A 24 3.96 6.77 -0.22
N ASN A 25 4.12 7.53 -1.30
CA ASN A 25 4.37 7.00 -2.63
C ASN A 25 5.68 7.63 -3.13
N PRO A 26 6.83 7.10 -2.68
CA PRO A 26 8.10 7.72 -2.97
C PRO A 26 8.48 7.47 -4.44
N PRO A 27 8.86 8.54 -5.18
CA PRO A 27 9.68 8.35 -6.38
C PRO A 27 11.02 7.73 -5.99
N GLN A 28 11.95 7.59 -6.93
CA GLN A 28 13.32 7.20 -6.57
C GLN A 28 13.93 8.25 -5.63
N VAL A 29 14.03 7.92 -4.34
CA VAL A 29 14.53 8.83 -3.28
C VAL A 29 15.74 8.24 -2.57
N SER A 30 16.55 9.10 -1.98
CA SER A 30 17.61 8.66 -1.06
C SER A 30 17.02 8.11 0.25
N ALA A 31 17.83 7.39 1.02
CA ALA A 31 17.42 6.88 2.32
C ALA A 31 17.04 8.02 3.31
N ILE A 32 17.73 9.14 3.23
CA ILE A 32 17.43 10.32 4.08
C ILE A 32 16.10 10.94 3.67
N ASP A 33 15.88 11.16 2.37
CA ASP A 33 14.63 11.76 1.87
C ASP A 33 13.42 10.87 2.21
N PHE A 34 13.60 9.54 2.14
CA PHE A 34 12.58 8.58 2.54
C PHE A 34 12.20 8.73 4.03
N LEU A 35 13.20 8.80 4.92
CA LEU A 35 12.96 8.98 6.35
C LEU A 35 12.34 10.36 6.66
N GLN A 36 12.77 11.40 5.94
CA GLN A 36 12.16 12.73 6.03
C GLN A 36 10.69 12.71 5.60
N ALA A 37 10.38 12.02 4.48
CA ALA A 37 9.00 11.88 4.00
C ALA A 37 8.10 11.21 5.03
N ILE A 38 8.58 10.19 5.74
CA ILE A 38 7.83 9.55 6.85
C ILE A 38 7.55 10.57 7.96
N LEU A 39 8.56 11.32 8.41
CA LEU A 39 8.37 12.32 9.47
C LEU A 39 7.41 13.42 9.06
N VAL A 40 7.45 13.88 7.79
CA VAL A 40 6.50 14.87 7.27
C VAL A 40 5.06 14.35 7.36
N GLN A 41 4.82 13.08 7.04
CA GLN A 41 3.50 12.47 7.16
C GLN A 41 3.00 12.43 8.62
N PHE A 42 3.91 12.39 9.57
CA PHE A 42 3.59 12.47 11.00
C PHE A 42 3.54 13.91 11.55
N GLY A 43 3.65 14.92 10.67
CA GLY A 43 3.49 16.35 11.03
C GLY A 43 4.78 17.03 11.47
N PHE A 44 5.95 16.45 11.25
CA PHE A 44 7.25 17.05 11.56
C PHE A 44 7.83 17.83 10.37
N SER A 45 8.83 18.69 10.66
CA SER A 45 9.59 19.46 9.65
C SER A 45 11.07 19.08 9.66
N PRO A 46 11.47 17.93 9.08
CA PRO A 46 12.80 17.33 9.25
C PRO A 46 13.89 17.88 8.33
N PHE A 47 13.64 18.92 7.52
CA PHE A 47 14.48 19.31 6.39
C PHE A 47 15.90 19.78 6.74
N LYS A 48 16.18 20.10 8.00
CA LYS A 48 17.52 20.49 8.48
C LYS A 48 18.16 19.45 9.40
N MET A 49 17.48 18.32 9.63
CA MET A 49 17.92 17.28 10.54
C MET A 49 18.95 16.36 9.89
N LYS A 50 19.95 15.94 10.65
CA LYS A 50 20.84 14.84 10.27
C LYS A 50 20.11 13.50 10.41
N LYS A 51 20.58 12.47 9.71
CA LYS A 51 19.96 11.14 9.73
C LYS A 51 19.73 10.61 11.16
N GLY A 52 20.69 10.80 12.07
CA GLY A 52 20.56 10.35 13.46
C GLY A 52 19.43 11.06 14.21
N GLU A 53 19.26 12.37 13.96
CA GLU A 53 18.18 13.17 14.57
C GLU A 53 16.80 12.74 14.02
N ILE A 54 16.72 12.45 12.72
CA ILE A 54 15.50 11.93 12.07
C ILE A 54 15.07 10.60 12.71
N ILE A 55 16.02 9.67 12.87
CA ILE A 55 15.76 8.36 13.48
C ILE A 55 15.35 8.52 14.95
N ALA A 56 16.04 9.37 15.71
CA ALA A 56 15.71 9.63 17.11
C ALA A 56 14.30 10.23 17.24
N THR A 57 13.97 11.22 16.42
CA THR A 57 12.64 11.85 16.41
C THR A 57 11.54 10.84 16.06
N LEU A 58 11.78 9.99 15.06
CA LEU A 58 10.84 8.94 14.69
C LEU A 58 10.64 7.92 15.81
N ASN A 59 11.71 7.46 16.44
CA ASN A 59 11.63 6.53 17.56
C ASN A 59 10.87 7.13 18.75
N ASN A 60 11.15 8.37 19.12
CA ASN A 60 10.43 9.07 20.19
C ASN A 60 8.94 9.16 19.87
N PHE A 61 8.60 9.59 18.67
CA PHE A 61 7.20 9.64 18.20
C PHE A 61 6.51 8.29 18.33
N LEU A 62 7.14 7.21 17.86
CA LEU A 62 6.57 5.86 17.94
C LEU A 62 6.32 5.42 19.39
N ILE A 63 7.27 5.72 20.30
CA ILE A 63 7.14 5.42 21.74
C ILE A 63 6.00 6.24 22.37
N GLU A 64 5.87 7.52 22.03
CA GLU A 64 4.77 8.39 22.49
C GLU A 64 3.40 7.87 22.01
N GLN A 65 3.29 7.48 20.74
CA GLN A 65 2.05 6.91 20.22
C GLN A 65 1.69 5.61 20.95
N TYR A 66 2.66 4.74 21.18
CA TYR A 66 2.46 3.50 21.92
C TYR A 66 2.01 3.78 23.39
N ALA A 67 2.66 4.72 24.08
CA ALA A 67 2.28 5.12 25.44
C ALA A 67 0.85 5.68 25.51
N ALA A 68 0.39 6.33 24.41
CA ALA A 68 -0.97 6.82 24.26
C ALA A 68 -1.99 5.75 23.81
N GLY A 69 -1.57 4.48 23.72
CA GLY A 69 -2.43 3.37 23.27
C GLY A 69 -2.73 3.37 21.77
N ARG A 70 -2.05 4.21 20.99
CA ARG A 70 -2.27 4.31 19.53
C ARG A 70 -1.31 3.41 18.77
N LYS A 71 -1.80 2.85 17.68
CA LYS A 71 -1.01 2.05 16.74
C LYS A 71 -0.52 2.94 15.60
N VAL A 72 0.68 2.66 15.10
CA VAL A 72 1.24 3.39 13.96
C VAL A 72 1.38 2.45 12.76
N LEU A 73 0.87 2.91 11.61
CA LEU A 73 0.90 2.20 10.34
C LEU A 73 1.59 3.05 9.29
N LEU A 74 2.64 2.52 8.69
CA LEU A 74 3.29 3.08 7.50
C LEU A 74 2.87 2.28 6.27
N ILE A 75 2.30 2.94 5.28
CA ILE A 75 1.99 2.36 3.98
C ILE A 75 2.93 2.97 2.95
N VAL A 76 3.67 2.11 2.26
CA VAL A 76 4.56 2.50 1.15
C VAL A 76 3.99 1.93 -0.13
N ASP A 77 3.43 2.79 -0.97
CA ASP A 77 2.93 2.39 -2.30
C ASP A 77 4.07 2.45 -3.34
N GLU A 78 3.89 1.73 -4.46
CA GLU A 78 4.90 1.59 -5.53
C GLU A 78 6.30 1.18 -5.00
N ALA A 79 6.33 0.33 -3.97
CA ALA A 79 7.54 -0.06 -3.25
C ALA A 79 8.59 -0.79 -4.12
N GLN A 80 8.23 -1.28 -5.33
CA GLN A 80 9.20 -1.80 -6.29
C GLN A 80 10.21 -0.74 -6.75
N ASN A 81 9.87 0.56 -6.62
CA ASN A 81 10.76 1.68 -6.98
C ASN A 81 11.83 1.96 -5.92
N LEU A 82 11.69 1.42 -4.71
CA LEU A 82 12.64 1.63 -3.63
C LEU A 82 14.01 1.01 -3.93
N SER A 83 15.07 1.74 -3.61
CA SER A 83 16.42 1.18 -3.65
C SER A 83 16.64 0.18 -2.51
N GLN A 84 17.63 -0.69 -2.65
CA GLN A 84 18.04 -1.62 -1.60
C GLN A 84 18.37 -0.88 -0.28
N ARG A 85 19.00 0.30 -0.37
CA ARG A 85 19.33 1.13 0.81
C ARG A 85 18.08 1.58 1.55
N VAL A 86 17.03 1.96 0.83
CA VAL A 86 15.74 2.35 1.43
C VAL A 86 15.04 1.15 2.05
N LEU A 87 15.06 0.00 1.41
CA LEU A 87 14.51 -1.25 1.97
C LEU A 87 15.25 -1.66 3.24
N GLU A 88 16.54 -1.38 3.36
CA GLU A 88 17.30 -1.60 4.60
C GLU A 88 16.87 -0.63 5.71
N GLU A 89 16.55 0.64 5.42
CA GLU A 89 15.96 1.54 6.42
C GLU A 89 14.60 1.01 6.91
N ILE A 90 13.78 0.49 6.00
CA ILE A 90 12.50 -0.15 6.36
C ILE A 90 12.73 -1.35 7.29
N ARG A 91 13.75 -2.16 7.02
CA ARG A 91 14.15 -3.25 7.91
C ARG A 91 14.51 -2.74 9.30
N MET A 92 15.31 -1.67 9.38
CA MET A 92 15.69 -1.07 10.65
C MET A 92 14.47 -0.54 11.41
N LEU A 93 13.59 0.20 10.73
CA LEU A 93 12.34 0.73 11.30
C LEU A 93 11.40 -0.39 11.80
N SER A 94 11.30 -1.49 11.06
CA SER A 94 10.49 -2.64 11.46
C SER A 94 10.99 -3.36 12.71
N GLY A 95 12.20 -3.02 13.17
CA GLY A 95 12.82 -3.53 14.38
C GLY A 95 12.53 -2.70 15.62
N VAL A 96 11.83 -1.57 15.49
CA VAL A 96 11.44 -0.77 16.66
C VAL A 96 10.34 -1.51 17.41
N GLU A 97 10.70 -2.05 18.55
CA GLU A 97 9.84 -2.87 19.42
C GLU A 97 9.88 -2.37 20.85
N THR A 98 8.77 -2.51 21.56
CA THR A 98 8.77 -2.50 23.02
C THR A 98 8.95 -3.93 23.52
N THR A 99 9.09 -4.13 24.82
CA THR A 99 9.22 -5.44 25.44
C THR A 99 8.03 -6.38 25.15
N LYS A 100 6.91 -5.86 24.65
CA LYS A 100 5.66 -6.62 24.46
C LYS A 100 5.15 -6.64 23.02
N GLU A 101 5.33 -5.56 22.24
CA GLU A 101 4.70 -5.41 20.92
C GLU A 101 5.54 -4.60 19.95
N LYS A 102 5.24 -4.80 18.63
CA LYS A 102 5.74 -3.94 17.55
C LYS A 102 4.98 -2.62 17.54
N VAL A 103 5.73 -1.53 17.63
CA VAL A 103 5.18 -0.16 17.67
C VAL A 103 4.80 0.33 16.29
N LEU A 104 5.54 -0.11 15.26
CA LEU A 104 5.32 0.28 13.86
C LEU A 104 4.92 -0.96 13.04
N ARG A 105 3.81 -0.83 12.32
CA ARG A 105 3.38 -1.78 11.29
C ARG A 105 3.65 -1.19 9.93
N ILE A 106 4.13 -2.01 8.99
CA ILE A 106 4.51 -1.54 7.66
C ILE A 106 3.81 -2.39 6.61
N ILE A 107 3.18 -1.74 5.66
CA ILE A 107 2.62 -2.35 4.45
C ILE A 107 3.45 -1.85 3.26
N LEU A 108 4.04 -2.78 2.52
CA LEU A 108 4.67 -2.51 1.25
C LEU A 108 3.74 -2.95 0.13
N ALA A 109 3.22 -2.01 -0.62
CA ALA A 109 2.43 -2.27 -1.82
C ALA A 109 3.27 -2.01 -3.06
N GLY A 110 3.24 -2.91 -4.01
CA GLY A 110 4.06 -2.78 -5.21
C GLY A 110 3.63 -3.71 -6.34
N GLN A 111 4.30 -3.60 -7.46
CA GLN A 111 4.16 -4.50 -8.60
C GLN A 111 4.89 -5.84 -8.32
N PRO A 112 4.67 -6.90 -9.12
CA PRO A 112 5.31 -8.21 -8.91
C PRO A 112 6.83 -8.18 -8.79
N GLU A 113 7.47 -7.17 -9.40
CA GLU A 113 8.92 -6.92 -9.31
C GLU A 113 9.40 -6.69 -7.86
N LEU A 114 8.51 -6.23 -6.98
CA LEU A 114 8.79 -6.11 -5.55
C LEU A 114 9.12 -7.48 -4.94
N ASN A 115 8.40 -8.53 -5.33
CA ASN A 115 8.69 -9.88 -4.82
C ASN A 115 10.07 -10.36 -5.23
N VAL A 116 10.41 -10.17 -6.52
CA VAL A 116 11.75 -10.51 -7.03
C VAL A 116 12.85 -9.77 -6.25
N LYS A 117 12.61 -8.48 -5.99
CA LYS A 117 13.54 -7.65 -5.21
C LYS A 117 13.69 -8.14 -3.76
N LEU A 118 12.56 -8.46 -3.10
CA LEU A 118 12.56 -8.94 -1.71
C LEU A 118 13.18 -10.34 -1.56
N ASP A 119 13.17 -11.15 -2.60
CA ASP A 119 13.77 -12.49 -2.60
C ASP A 119 15.28 -12.46 -2.86
N ALA A 120 15.87 -11.28 -3.10
CA ALA A 120 17.31 -11.13 -3.27
C ALA A 120 18.06 -11.48 -1.96
N PRO A 121 19.24 -12.16 -2.04
CA PRO A 121 20.00 -12.58 -0.85
C PRO A 121 20.33 -11.45 0.11
N GLU A 122 20.52 -10.24 -0.40
CA GLU A 122 20.86 -9.06 0.38
C GLU A 122 19.69 -8.58 1.27
N LEU A 123 18.47 -8.97 0.95
CA LEU A 123 17.25 -8.59 1.67
C LEU A 123 16.63 -9.71 2.52
N VAL A 124 17.35 -10.82 2.70
CA VAL A 124 16.86 -11.97 3.47
C VAL A 124 16.40 -11.58 4.87
N GLN A 125 17.11 -10.66 5.53
CA GLN A 125 16.74 -10.20 6.87
C GLN A 125 15.46 -9.37 6.91
N LEU A 126 15.17 -8.60 5.85
CA LEU A 126 13.89 -7.92 5.70
C LEU A 126 12.78 -8.94 5.42
N THR A 127 13.04 -9.87 4.53
CA THR A 127 12.10 -10.93 4.14
C THR A 127 11.67 -11.78 5.32
N GLN A 128 12.58 -12.11 6.24
CA GLN A 128 12.25 -12.83 7.48
C GLN A 128 11.29 -12.08 8.42
N ARG A 129 11.18 -10.76 8.26
CA ARG A 129 10.24 -9.93 9.02
C ARG A 129 8.88 -9.75 8.34
N VAL A 130 8.77 -10.15 7.08
CA VAL A 130 7.49 -10.14 6.35
C VAL A 130 6.61 -11.27 6.85
N ARG A 131 5.53 -10.92 7.54
CA ARG A 131 4.59 -11.90 8.10
C ARG A 131 3.59 -12.43 7.10
N LEU A 132 3.22 -11.60 6.14
CA LEU A 132 2.21 -11.94 5.14
C LEU A 132 2.62 -11.35 3.79
N ARG A 133 2.57 -12.18 2.77
CA ARG A 133 2.64 -11.75 1.36
C ARG A 133 1.32 -12.07 0.69
N PHE A 134 0.76 -11.08 0.05
CA PHE A 134 -0.49 -11.21 -0.68
C PHE A 134 -0.29 -10.78 -2.13
N HIS A 135 -0.80 -11.55 -3.06
CA HIS A 135 -0.75 -11.24 -4.48
C HIS A 135 -2.16 -10.99 -5.02
N LEU A 136 -2.39 -9.78 -5.52
CA LEU A 136 -3.62 -9.42 -6.20
C LEU A 136 -3.55 -9.91 -7.64
N THR A 137 -4.39 -10.88 -7.96
CA THR A 137 -4.57 -11.39 -9.34
C THR A 137 -5.60 -10.56 -10.09
N ALA A 138 -5.69 -10.78 -11.41
CA ALA A 138 -6.82 -10.31 -12.19
C ALA A 138 -8.12 -10.95 -11.68
N LEU A 139 -9.22 -10.23 -11.85
CA LEU A 139 -10.56 -10.72 -11.51
C LEU A 139 -10.92 -11.95 -12.38
N SER A 140 -11.57 -12.91 -11.79
CA SER A 140 -12.22 -14.00 -12.53
C SER A 140 -13.38 -13.44 -13.39
N ARG A 141 -13.94 -14.27 -14.25
CA ARG A 141 -15.09 -13.89 -15.07
C ARG A 141 -16.30 -13.45 -14.23
N ALA A 142 -16.58 -14.16 -13.14
CA ALA A 142 -17.68 -13.82 -12.23
C ALA A 142 -17.41 -12.54 -11.47
N GLU A 143 -16.18 -12.36 -10.96
CA GLU A 143 -15.77 -11.15 -10.26
C GLU A 143 -15.71 -9.93 -11.17
N THR A 144 -15.35 -10.10 -12.47
CA THR A 144 -15.37 -9.00 -13.44
C THR A 144 -16.80 -8.49 -13.64
N ARG A 145 -17.79 -9.38 -13.74
CA ARG A 145 -19.20 -8.97 -13.79
C ARG A 145 -19.61 -8.21 -12.53
N GLY A 146 -19.41 -8.80 -11.35
CA GLY A 146 -19.76 -8.16 -10.09
C GLY A 146 -19.05 -6.81 -9.90
N TYR A 147 -17.81 -6.68 -10.36
CA TYR A 147 -17.08 -5.42 -10.35
C TYR A 147 -17.75 -4.35 -11.20
N ILE A 148 -18.18 -4.68 -12.42
CA ILE A 148 -18.87 -3.75 -13.33
C ILE A 148 -20.22 -3.34 -12.72
N GLU A 149 -21.02 -4.31 -12.27
CA GLU A 149 -22.33 -4.08 -11.66
C GLU A 149 -22.21 -3.16 -10.43
N HIS A 150 -21.26 -3.43 -9.55
CA HIS A 150 -21.01 -2.58 -8.36
C HIS A 150 -20.58 -1.16 -8.75
N ARG A 151 -19.75 -0.99 -9.77
CA ARG A 151 -19.35 0.34 -10.23
C ARG A 151 -20.53 1.14 -10.81
N LEU A 152 -21.42 0.49 -11.53
CA LEU A 152 -22.63 1.10 -12.04
C LEU A 152 -23.58 1.48 -10.92
N GLU A 153 -23.72 0.64 -9.89
CA GLU A 153 -24.51 0.91 -8.69
C GLU A 153 -23.99 2.16 -7.96
N VAL A 154 -22.68 2.22 -7.69
CA VAL A 154 -22.03 3.37 -7.04
C VAL A 154 -22.17 4.66 -7.87
N ALA A 155 -22.21 4.54 -9.20
CA ALA A 155 -22.44 5.66 -10.12
C ALA A 155 -23.92 6.08 -10.24
N GLY A 156 -24.83 5.43 -9.51
CA GLY A 156 -26.27 5.74 -9.55
C GLY A 156 -27.03 5.15 -10.75
N ALA A 157 -26.49 4.11 -11.37
CA ALA A 157 -27.09 3.44 -12.51
C ALA A 157 -27.65 2.04 -12.17
N ALA A 158 -27.94 1.76 -10.90
CA ALA A 158 -28.40 0.46 -10.42
C ALA A 158 -29.69 -0.04 -11.13
N ASP A 159 -30.59 0.89 -11.49
CA ASP A 159 -31.85 0.55 -12.15
C ASP A 159 -31.76 0.56 -13.69
N ARG A 160 -30.56 0.71 -14.24
CA ARG A 160 -30.35 0.78 -15.69
C ARG A 160 -29.54 -0.42 -16.18
N GLN A 161 -30.10 -1.18 -17.11
CA GLN A 161 -29.35 -2.20 -17.83
C GLN A 161 -28.46 -1.53 -18.88
N ILE A 162 -27.23 -1.18 -18.53
CA ILE A 162 -26.27 -0.56 -19.46
C ILE A 162 -25.60 -1.63 -20.33
N PHE A 163 -25.29 -2.79 -19.75
CA PHE A 163 -24.70 -3.93 -20.44
C PHE A 163 -25.66 -5.10 -20.47
N THR A 164 -25.77 -5.79 -21.63
CA THR A 164 -26.49 -7.05 -21.74
C THR A 164 -25.67 -8.22 -21.20
N GLU A 165 -26.33 -9.33 -20.89
CA GLU A 165 -25.67 -10.54 -20.36
C GLU A 165 -24.52 -11.03 -21.25
N ASP A 166 -24.67 -10.92 -22.57
CA ASP A 166 -23.67 -11.35 -23.56
C ASP A 166 -22.43 -10.46 -23.60
N THR A 167 -22.50 -9.24 -23.04
CA THR A 167 -21.42 -8.28 -23.05
C THR A 167 -20.35 -8.61 -22.00
N PHE A 168 -20.73 -9.12 -20.82
CA PHE A 168 -19.79 -9.44 -19.74
C PHE A 168 -18.72 -10.47 -20.14
N PRO A 169 -19.04 -11.57 -20.82
CA PRO A 169 -18.03 -12.50 -21.34
C PRO A 169 -17.06 -11.87 -22.32
N LEU A 170 -17.54 -10.94 -23.16
CA LEU A 170 -16.68 -10.24 -24.12
C LEU A 170 -15.74 -9.28 -23.41
N ILE A 171 -16.24 -8.49 -22.46
CA ILE A 171 -15.40 -7.61 -21.64
C ILE A 171 -14.30 -8.43 -20.95
N PHE A 172 -14.65 -9.54 -20.32
CA PHE A 172 -13.65 -10.40 -19.66
C PHE A 172 -12.61 -10.94 -20.65
N ARG A 173 -13.05 -11.39 -21.84
CA ARG A 173 -12.16 -11.91 -22.88
C ARG A 173 -11.12 -10.88 -23.34
N PHE A 174 -11.54 -9.60 -23.50
CA PHE A 174 -10.63 -8.54 -23.94
C PHE A 174 -9.74 -7.98 -22.83
N THR A 175 -10.21 -7.98 -21.59
CA THR A 175 -9.53 -7.35 -20.46
C THR A 175 -8.73 -8.32 -19.60
N GLY A 176 -8.99 -9.63 -19.75
CA GLY A 176 -8.43 -10.66 -18.89
C GLY A 176 -8.74 -10.43 -17.40
N GLY A 177 -9.83 -9.70 -17.09
CA GLY A 177 -10.23 -9.36 -15.73
C GLY A 177 -9.34 -8.31 -15.04
N VAL A 178 -8.47 -7.60 -15.77
CA VAL A 178 -7.64 -6.53 -15.21
C VAL A 178 -8.52 -5.29 -14.98
N PRO A 179 -8.76 -4.83 -13.73
CA PRO A 179 -9.72 -3.77 -13.40
C PRO A 179 -9.51 -2.48 -14.19
N ARG A 180 -8.25 -2.08 -14.39
CA ARG A 180 -7.94 -0.88 -15.19
C ARG A 180 -8.41 -1.01 -16.65
N LEU A 181 -8.21 -2.18 -17.26
CA LEU A 181 -8.65 -2.44 -18.64
C LEU A 181 -10.17 -2.56 -18.71
N VAL A 182 -10.81 -3.17 -17.70
CA VAL A 182 -12.27 -3.22 -17.57
C VAL A 182 -12.84 -1.81 -17.57
N ASN A 183 -12.30 -0.92 -16.72
CA ASN A 183 -12.75 0.48 -16.67
C ASN A 183 -12.59 1.15 -18.04
N THR A 184 -11.38 1.09 -18.63
CA THR A 184 -11.10 1.74 -19.92
C THR A 184 -12.07 1.25 -21.00
N LEU A 185 -12.35 -0.06 -21.05
CA LEU A 185 -13.25 -0.62 -22.06
C LEU A 185 -14.69 -0.19 -21.79
N CYS A 186 -15.17 -0.22 -20.54
CA CYS A 186 -16.53 0.17 -20.19
C CYS A 186 -16.78 1.68 -20.33
N ASP A 187 -15.77 2.53 -20.11
CA ASP A 187 -15.87 3.99 -20.25
C ASP A 187 -15.92 4.41 -21.75
N THR A 188 -15.50 3.54 -22.67
CA THR A 188 -15.44 3.83 -24.12
C THR A 188 -16.52 3.11 -24.92
N ALA A 189 -17.29 2.23 -24.30
CA ALA A 189 -18.39 1.48 -24.94
C ALA A 189 -19.70 2.23 -24.83
#